data_f4487838415071efd4d3c054b22ee0ee
#
_entry.id   f4487838415071efd4d3c054b22ee0ee
#
_cell.length_a   1.000
_cell.length_b   1.000
_cell.length_c   1.000
_cell.angle_alpha   90.00
_cell.angle_beta   90.00
_cell.angle_gamma   90.00
#
_symmetry.space_group_name_H-M   'P 1'
#
loop_
_entity.id
_entity.type
_entity.pdbx_description
1 polymer ?
#
loop_
_entity_poly.entity_id
_entity_poly.type
_entity_poly.pdbx_seq_one_letter_code
_entity_poly.pdbx_strand_id
1 'polypeptide(L)'
;MIISYDGSFFHGFQRQKNYVSVQEVLEEKLTEILKTDIVVHASGRTDAGVHAIGQVIHFDSSQYVPVLNLKKILNKKVYPHIYITSSEIVEETFHSRKSAILKEYHYFVSINTFNPLKVNYLHFFHDRIDISKIREAMKYIVAVSYTHLRAHE
;
A
#
# COMPACT_ATOMS: atom_id res chain seq x y z
N MET A 1 -8.61 3.06 8.51
CA MET A 1 -7.36 3.86 8.46
C MET A 1 -6.86 4.01 7.03
N ILE A 2 -6.22 5.12 6.71
CA ILE A 2 -5.46 5.33 5.48
C ILE A 2 -3.99 5.37 5.84
N ILE A 3 -3.16 4.61 5.13
CA ILE A 3 -1.73 4.48 5.40
C ILE A 3 -0.90 4.77 4.15
N SER A 4 0.31 5.27 4.36
CA SER A 4 1.37 5.29 3.36
C SER A 4 2.56 4.47 3.85
N TYR A 5 3.33 3.89 2.94
CA TYR A 5 4.53 3.14 3.31
C TYR A 5 5.56 3.11 2.18
N ASP A 6 6.82 3.03 2.59
CA ASP A 6 7.94 2.78 1.70
C ASP A 6 8.10 1.27 1.51
N GLY A 7 7.66 0.75 0.37
CA GLY A 7 7.66 -0.68 0.06
C GLY A 7 9.05 -1.29 -0.07
N SER A 8 10.11 -0.49 -0.26
CA SER A 8 11.47 -0.99 -0.41
C SER A 8 11.99 -1.71 0.85
N PHE A 9 11.34 -1.50 2.00
CA PHE A 9 11.66 -2.16 3.26
C PHE A 9 10.81 -3.41 3.54
N PHE A 10 9.90 -3.77 2.63
CA PHE A 10 8.94 -4.86 2.82
C PHE A 10 8.90 -5.82 1.64
N HIS A 11 8.61 -7.08 1.94
CA HIS A 11 8.31 -8.10 0.93
C HIS A 11 6.81 -8.12 0.61
N GLY A 12 6.29 -6.95 0.23
CA GLY A 12 4.89 -6.74 -0.08
C GLY A 12 4.01 -6.45 1.14
N PHE A 13 2.71 -6.31 0.87
CA PHE A 13 1.74 -6.00 1.94
C PHE A 13 1.42 -7.22 2.79
N GLN A 14 1.09 -8.35 2.18
CA GLN A 14 0.56 -9.52 2.87
C GLN A 14 1.61 -10.23 3.71
N ARG A 15 1.23 -10.66 4.92
CA ARG A 15 2.07 -11.50 5.80
C ARG A 15 2.53 -12.77 5.08
N GLN A 16 3.80 -13.05 5.17
CA GLN A 16 4.46 -14.20 4.58
C GLN A 16 5.42 -14.84 5.59
N LYS A 17 5.64 -16.15 5.44
CA LYS A 17 6.61 -16.85 6.28
C LYS A 17 8.04 -16.38 5.91
N ASN A 18 8.84 -16.05 6.91
CA ASN A 18 10.25 -15.65 6.79
C ASN A 18 10.53 -14.28 6.14
N TYR A 19 9.52 -13.46 5.90
CA TYR A 19 9.71 -12.13 5.32
C TYR A 19 8.90 -11.08 6.05
N VAL A 20 9.51 -9.92 6.28
CA VAL A 20 8.82 -8.78 6.88
C VAL A 20 7.86 -8.16 5.88
N SER A 21 6.59 -8.05 6.26
CA SER A 21 5.53 -7.45 5.45
C SER A 21 4.87 -6.27 6.15
N VAL A 22 4.21 -5.40 5.38
CA VAL A 22 3.48 -4.25 5.95
C VAL A 22 2.38 -4.71 6.92
N GLN A 23 1.63 -5.74 6.54
CA GLN A 23 0.56 -6.32 7.35
C GLN A 23 1.08 -6.83 8.68
N GLU A 24 2.17 -7.59 8.68
CA GLU A 24 2.78 -8.14 9.89
C GLU A 24 3.17 -7.06 10.88
N VAL A 25 3.89 -6.03 10.42
CA VAL A 25 4.30 -4.91 11.28
C VAL A 25 3.09 -4.19 11.87
N LEU A 26 2.05 -3.95 11.06
CA LEU A 26 0.83 -3.29 11.55
C LEU A 26 0.09 -4.15 12.58
N GLU A 27 -0.09 -5.44 12.31
CA GLU A 27 -0.76 -6.37 13.22
C GLU A 27 -0.04 -6.49 14.55
N GLU A 28 1.28 -6.64 14.54
CA GLU A 28 2.10 -6.68 15.77
C GLU A 28 1.96 -5.41 16.60
N LYS A 29 2.07 -4.23 15.98
CA LYS A 29 2.01 -2.96 16.71
C LYS A 29 0.60 -2.64 17.19
N LEU A 30 -0.43 -2.98 16.42
CA LEU A 30 -1.82 -2.85 16.85
C LEU A 30 -2.15 -3.81 17.99
N THR A 31 -1.74 -5.07 17.91
CA THR A 31 -1.89 -6.07 18.99
C THR A 31 -1.18 -5.60 20.26
N GLU A 32 0.02 -5.05 20.14
CA GLU A 32 0.76 -4.48 21.30
C GLU A 32 0.01 -3.31 21.96
N ILE A 33 -0.62 -2.42 21.16
CA ILE A 33 -1.34 -1.25 21.66
C ILE A 33 -2.69 -1.63 22.25
N LEU A 34 -3.43 -2.49 21.56
CA LEU A 34 -4.83 -2.83 21.88
C LEU A 34 -4.95 -4.03 22.83
N LYS A 35 -3.84 -4.73 23.09
CA LYS A 35 -3.77 -5.92 23.97
C LYS A 35 -4.74 -7.04 23.57
N THR A 36 -5.02 -7.14 22.28
CA THR A 36 -5.86 -8.17 21.66
C THR A 36 -5.31 -8.47 20.28
N ASP A 37 -5.45 -9.70 19.82
CA ASP A 37 -5.00 -10.10 18.49
C ASP A 37 -5.76 -9.31 17.41
N ILE A 38 -5.03 -8.68 16.54
CA ILE A 38 -5.56 -7.86 15.46
C ILE A 38 -5.20 -8.48 14.12
N VAL A 39 -6.20 -8.59 13.25
CA VAL A 39 -6.03 -8.96 11.84
C VAL A 39 -6.34 -7.75 10.97
N VAL A 40 -5.37 -7.35 10.16
CA VAL A 40 -5.48 -6.18 9.27
C VAL A 40 -5.90 -6.62 7.87
N HIS A 41 -6.94 -6.00 7.35
CA HIS A 41 -7.43 -6.18 5.99
C HIS A 41 -7.14 -4.93 5.16
N ALA A 42 -6.57 -5.10 3.97
CA ALA A 42 -6.29 -4.00 3.05
C ALA A 42 -7.24 -3.96 1.86
N SER A 43 -7.37 -2.78 1.24
CA SER A 43 -8.11 -2.60 0.00
C SER A 43 -7.47 -3.33 -1.19
N GLY A 44 -6.16 -3.53 -1.16
CA GLY A 44 -5.41 -4.28 -2.15
C GLY A 44 -4.08 -4.78 -1.58
N ARG A 45 -3.57 -5.85 -2.15
CA ARG A 45 -2.21 -6.33 -1.89
C ARG A 45 -1.25 -5.57 -2.79
N THR A 46 -0.05 -5.33 -2.31
CA THR A 46 1.08 -4.83 -3.11
C THR A 46 2.19 -5.86 -3.05
N ASP A 47 2.92 -5.99 -4.14
CA ASP A 47 4.08 -6.88 -4.25
C ASP A 47 5.31 -6.30 -3.53
N ALA A 48 6.37 -7.08 -3.41
CA ALA A 48 7.63 -6.66 -2.79
C ALA A 48 8.18 -5.39 -3.45
N GLY A 49 8.58 -4.43 -2.64
CA GLY A 49 9.13 -3.16 -3.11
C GLY A 49 8.10 -2.12 -3.55
N VAL A 50 6.82 -2.47 -3.69
CA VAL A 50 5.78 -1.53 -4.12
C VAL A 50 5.35 -0.62 -2.96
N HIS A 51 5.40 0.69 -3.19
CA HIS A 51 5.00 1.72 -2.23
C HIS A 51 3.49 1.95 -2.23
N ALA A 52 2.97 2.59 -1.20
CA ALA A 52 1.62 3.14 -1.21
C ALA A 52 1.59 4.54 -0.62
N ILE A 53 0.76 5.41 -1.21
CA ILE A 53 0.52 6.77 -0.72
C ILE A 53 -0.77 6.82 0.11
N GLY A 54 -1.76 5.97 -0.20
CA GLY A 54 -3.09 6.01 0.41
C GLY A 54 -3.78 4.64 0.46
N GLN A 55 -3.09 3.61 0.95
CA GLN A 55 -3.69 2.29 1.14
C GLN A 55 -4.73 2.35 2.25
N VAL A 56 -5.95 1.91 1.95
CA VAL A 56 -7.02 1.80 2.94
C VAL A 56 -6.94 0.45 3.63
N ILE A 57 -6.92 0.46 4.95
CA ILE A 57 -6.98 -0.74 5.79
C ILE A 57 -8.14 -0.65 6.79
N HIS A 58 -8.65 -1.80 7.22
CA HIS A 58 -9.53 -1.90 8.39
C HIS A 58 -9.11 -3.08 9.25
N PHE A 59 -9.54 -3.04 10.48
CA PHE A 59 -9.45 -4.13 11.46
C PHE A 59 -10.55 -3.94 12.50
N ASP A 60 -10.91 -5.02 13.15
CA ASP A 60 -11.86 -5.02 14.26
C ASP A 60 -11.12 -5.06 15.59
N SER A 61 -11.68 -4.38 16.61
CA SER A 61 -11.14 -4.39 17.96
C SER A 61 -12.25 -4.34 18.98
N SER A 62 -12.19 -5.21 19.98
CA SER A 62 -13.05 -5.14 21.17
C SER A 62 -12.64 -4.04 22.15
N GLN A 63 -11.45 -3.48 21.99
CA GLN A 63 -10.90 -2.43 22.84
C GLN A 63 -11.10 -1.07 22.20
N TYR A 64 -11.69 -0.15 22.98
CA TYR A 64 -11.84 1.23 22.55
C TYR A 64 -10.60 2.04 22.90
N VAL A 65 -10.00 2.65 21.90
CA VAL A 65 -8.98 3.68 22.05
C VAL A 65 -9.38 4.89 21.21
N PRO A 66 -9.34 6.12 21.75
CA PRO A 66 -9.64 7.31 20.96
C PRO A 66 -8.81 7.35 19.69
N VAL A 67 -9.47 7.52 18.55
CA VAL A 67 -8.89 7.36 17.20
C VAL A 67 -7.63 8.20 16.99
N LEU A 68 -7.65 9.46 17.47
CA LEU A 68 -6.49 10.36 17.38
C LEU A 68 -5.29 9.88 18.19
N ASN A 69 -5.56 9.28 19.36
CA ASN A 69 -4.49 8.72 20.21
C ASN A 69 -3.91 7.47 19.58
N LEU A 70 -4.76 6.57 19.06
CA LEU A 70 -4.31 5.37 18.36
C LEU A 70 -3.42 5.73 17.18
N LYS A 71 -3.84 6.69 16.34
CA LYS A 71 -3.03 7.19 15.22
C LYS A 71 -1.66 7.71 15.68
N LYS A 72 -1.61 8.53 16.74
CA LYS A 72 -0.36 9.11 17.26
C LYS A 72 0.58 8.04 17.79
N ILE A 73 0.04 7.08 18.56
CA ILE A 73 0.84 6.00 19.16
C ILE A 73 1.36 5.08 18.06
N LEU A 74 0.49 4.68 17.12
CA LEU A 74 0.87 3.77 16.04
C LEU A 74 1.96 4.40 15.16
N ASN A 75 1.81 5.68 14.77
CA ASN A 75 2.83 6.37 13.98
C ASN A 75 4.22 6.37 14.63
N LYS A 76 4.30 6.50 15.96
CA LYS A 76 5.58 6.41 16.66
C LYS A 76 6.20 5.01 16.59
N LYS A 77 5.35 3.96 16.56
CA LYS A 77 5.79 2.56 16.58
C LYS A 77 6.16 2.01 15.20
N VAL A 78 5.56 2.53 14.14
CA VAL A 78 5.80 2.08 12.76
C VAL A 78 6.75 2.98 11.97
N TYR A 79 7.22 4.08 12.60
CA TYR A 79 8.24 4.95 12.01
C TYR A 79 9.55 4.18 11.74
N PRO A 80 10.29 4.48 10.66
CA PRO A 80 10.04 5.53 9.67
C PRO A 80 9.33 5.04 8.39
N HIS A 81 9.04 3.75 8.23
CA HIS A 81 8.69 3.16 6.94
C HIS A 81 7.19 3.08 6.66
N ILE A 82 6.35 3.23 7.69
CA ILE A 82 4.89 3.29 7.58
C ILE A 82 4.40 4.56 8.26
N TYR A 83 3.37 5.19 7.68
CA TYR A 83 2.72 6.36 8.25
C TYR A 83 1.21 6.27 8.13
N ILE A 84 0.50 6.48 9.24
CA ILE A 84 -0.96 6.51 9.32
C ILE A 84 -1.41 7.94 8.99
N THR A 85 -1.96 8.14 7.81
CA THR A 85 -2.42 9.46 7.33
C THR A 85 -3.71 9.87 8.03
N SER A 86 -4.69 8.94 8.07
CA SER A 86 -5.97 9.16 8.76
C SER A 86 -6.45 7.89 9.47
N SER A 87 -7.30 8.10 10.45
CA SER A 87 -7.92 7.01 11.21
C SER A 87 -9.32 7.45 11.61
N GLU A 88 -10.31 6.58 11.44
CA GLU A 88 -11.71 6.82 11.78
C GLU A 88 -12.37 5.51 12.20
N ILE A 89 -13.48 5.63 12.95
CA ILE A 89 -14.38 4.51 13.21
C ILE A 89 -15.36 4.47 12.05
N VAL A 90 -15.61 3.28 11.54
CA VAL A 90 -16.52 3.03 10.42
C VAL A 90 -17.60 2.04 10.86
N GLU A 91 -18.66 1.93 10.08
CA GLU A 91 -19.72 0.95 10.32
C GLU A 91 -19.22 -0.48 10.15
N GLU A 92 -19.82 -1.43 10.84
CA GLU A 92 -19.46 -2.86 10.78
C GLU A 92 -19.58 -3.46 9.37
N THR A 93 -20.41 -2.86 8.51
CA THR A 93 -20.58 -3.25 7.11
C THR A 93 -19.41 -2.84 6.22
N PHE A 94 -18.55 -1.92 6.68
CA PHE A 94 -17.42 -1.45 5.91
C PHE A 94 -16.36 -2.54 5.76
N HIS A 95 -15.91 -2.73 4.53
CA HIS A 95 -14.79 -3.63 4.23
C HIS A 95 -13.85 -2.97 3.22
N SER A 96 -12.60 -2.68 3.63
CA SER A 96 -11.62 -1.93 2.83
C SER A 96 -11.47 -2.41 1.38
N ARG A 97 -11.58 -3.73 1.14
CA ARG A 97 -11.47 -4.32 -0.22
C ARG A 97 -12.78 -4.28 -1.00
N LYS A 98 -13.91 -4.60 -0.33
CA LYS A 98 -15.23 -4.70 -1.00
C LYS A 98 -15.85 -3.33 -1.22
N SER A 99 -15.61 -2.38 -0.31
CA SER A 99 -16.11 -1.01 -0.40
C SER A 99 -15.21 -0.08 -1.24
N ALA A 100 -14.10 -0.60 -1.79
CA ALA A 100 -13.22 0.18 -2.66
C ALA A 100 -13.89 0.42 -4.02
N ILE A 101 -14.05 1.70 -4.38
CA ILE A 101 -14.67 2.12 -5.65
C ILE A 101 -13.62 2.44 -6.72
N LEU A 102 -12.40 2.79 -6.30
CA LEU A 102 -11.30 3.14 -7.20
C LEU A 102 -9.97 2.69 -6.61
N LYS A 103 -9.08 2.22 -7.47
CA LYS A 103 -7.67 1.99 -7.17
C LYS A 103 -6.84 2.65 -8.27
N GLU A 104 -5.87 3.44 -7.86
CA GLU A 104 -4.98 4.15 -8.76
C GLU A 104 -3.55 3.65 -8.60
N TYR A 105 -2.90 3.34 -9.72
CA TYR A 105 -1.52 2.86 -9.77
C TYR A 105 -0.67 3.85 -10.53
N HIS A 106 0.42 4.30 -9.91
CA HIS A 106 1.39 5.21 -10.49
C HIS A 106 2.71 4.49 -10.74
N TYR A 107 3.18 4.54 -11.97
CA TYR A 107 4.50 4.06 -12.35
C TYR A 107 5.38 5.26 -12.67
N PHE A 108 6.39 5.47 -11.85
CA PHE A 108 7.34 6.57 -12.05
C PHE A 108 8.54 6.07 -12.85
N VAL A 109 8.75 6.69 -14.00
CA VAL A 109 9.84 6.35 -14.91
C VAL A 109 10.71 7.58 -15.18
N SER A 110 12.01 7.38 -15.36
CA SER A 110 12.94 8.41 -15.72
C SER A 110 13.59 8.08 -17.06
N ILE A 111 13.63 9.08 -17.95
CA ILE A 111 14.37 9.06 -19.21
C ILE A 111 15.68 9.85 -19.10
N ASN A 112 15.96 10.38 -17.92
CA ASN A 112 17.16 11.17 -17.64
C ASN A 112 18.31 10.27 -17.17
N THR A 113 19.47 10.91 -16.93
CA THR A 113 20.64 10.23 -16.37
C THR A 113 20.30 9.44 -15.11
N PHE A 114 20.82 8.24 -14.99
CA PHE A 114 20.66 7.39 -13.83
C PHE A 114 21.08 8.09 -12.54
N ASN A 115 20.25 7.95 -11.50
CA ASN A 115 20.54 8.45 -10.18
C ASN A 115 20.34 7.34 -9.13
N PRO A 116 21.42 6.84 -8.51
CA PRO A 116 21.33 5.74 -7.53
C PRO A 116 20.50 6.07 -6.30
N LEU A 117 20.35 7.35 -5.94
CA LEU A 117 19.51 7.77 -4.80
C LEU A 117 18.02 7.66 -5.06
N LYS A 118 17.62 7.44 -6.32
CA LYS A 118 16.21 7.36 -6.73
C LYS A 118 15.81 5.98 -7.23
N VAL A 119 16.71 5.00 -7.21
CA VAL A 119 16.48 3.68 -7.79
C VAL A 119 15.29 2.93 -7.18
N ASN A 120 14.99 3.16 -5.91
CA ASN A 120 13.84 2.54 -5.24
C ASN A 120 12.49 3.20 -5.60
N TYR A 121 12.50 4.37 -6.23
CA TYR A 121 11.30 5.17 -6.50
C TYR A 121 11.05 5.45 -7.97
N LEU A 122 12.08 5.27 -8.82
CA LEU A 122 12.00 5.53 -10.25
C LEU A 122 12.59 4.35 -11.02
N HIS A 123 11.90 3.91 -12.04
CA HIS A 123 12.50 3.04 -13.04
C HIS A 123 13.30 3.87 -14.06
N PHE A 124 14.57 3.57 -14.20
CA PHE A 124 15.43 4.22 -15.18
C PHE A 124 15.55 3.35 -16.44
N PHE A 125 15.16 3.91 -17.56
CA PHE A 125 15.39 3.25 -18.82
C PHE A 125 16.80 3.55 -19.33
N HIS A 126 17.54 2.52 -19.68
CA HIS A 126 18.89 2.65 -20.23
C HIS A 126 18.87 3.08 -21.71
N ASP A 127 17.81 2.75 -22.42
CA ASP A 127 17.62 3.07 -23.83
C ASP A 127 16.66 4.25 -24.02
N ARG A 128 16.75 4.87 -25.20
CA ARG A 128 15.81 5.93 -25.58
C ARG A 128 14.41 5.37 -25.74
N ILE A 129 13.48 5.90 -24.96
CA ILE A 129 12.06 5.55 -25.04
C ILE A 129 11.33 6.60 -25.86
N ASP A 130 10.50 6.12 -26.75
CA ASP A 130 9.54 6.93 -27.48
C ASP A 130 8.24 7.02 -26.67
N ILE A 131 8.06 8.15 -25.96
CA ILE A 131 6.88 8.41 -25.14
C ILE A 131 5.60 8.42 -25.99
N SER A 132 5.68 8.81 -27.26
CA SER A 132 4.50 8.83 -28.15
C SER A 132 3.99 7.42 -28.43
N LYS A 133 4.90 6.45 -28.64
CA LYS A 133 4.54 5.03 -28.79
C LYS A 133 3.93 4.44 -27.51
N ILE A 134 4.48 4.81 -26.35
CA ILE A 134 3.89 4.39 -25.06
C ILE A 134 2.46 4.93 -24.93
N ARG A 135 2.23 6.20 -25.20
CA ARG A 135 0.89 6.79 -25.16
C ARG A 135 -0.09 6.14 -26.17
N GLU A 136 0.41 5.75 -27.32
CA GLU A 136 -0.39 5.04 -28.32
C GLU A 136 -0.77 3.64 -27.81
N ALA A 137 0.19 2.89 -27.29
CA ALA A 137 -0.03 1.56 -26.70
C ALA A 137 -1.00 1.60 -25.51
N MET A 138 -0.93 2.62 -24.67
CA MET A 138 -1.85 2.79 -23.53
C MET A 138 -3.32 2.91 -23.96
N LYS A 139 -3.62 3.40 -25.17
CA LYS A 139 -5.01 3.46 -25.66
C LYS A 139 -5.66 2.08 -25.77
N TYR A 140 -4.89 1.05 -26.04
CA TYR A 140 -5.38 -0.34 -26.10
C TYR A 140 -5.67 -0.91 -24.70
N ILE A 141 -4.96 -0.43 -23.68
CA ILE A 141 -5.17 -0.88 -22.29
C ILE A 141 -6.41 -0.22 -21.67
N VAL A 142 -6.65 1.06 -21.96
CA VAL A 142 -7.82 1.80 -21.47
C VAL A 142 -9.15 1.18 -21.91
N ALA A 143 -9.19 0.51 -23.06
CA ALA A 143 -10.39 -0.14 -23.59
C ALA A 143 -10.68 -1.51 -22.93
N VAL A 144 -9.75 -2.07 -22.17
CA VAL A 144 -9.90 -3.37 -21.51
C VAL A 144 -10.57 -3.19 -20.16
N SER A 145 -11.77 -3.75 -20.01
CA SER A 145 -12.45 -3.82 -18.72
C SER A 145 -11.58 -4.57 -17.71
N TYR A 146 -11.49 -4.06 -16.49
CA TYR A 146 -10.75 -4.67 -15.36
C TYR A 146 -11.10 -6.15 -15.10
N THR A 147 -12.23 -6.61 -15.56
CA THR A 147 -12.68 -8.02 -15.47
C THR A 147 -11.82 -8.99 -16.29
N HIS A 148 -11.01 -8.51 -17.23
CA HIS A 148 -10.16 -9.34 -18.10
C HIS A 148 -8.67 -9.28 -17.73
N LEU A 149 -8.26 -8.32 -16.89
CA LEU A 149 -6.91 -8.25 -16.33
C LEU A 149 -6.88 -9.01 -15.00
N ARG A 150 -7.02 -10.33 -15.04
CA ARG A 150 -6.54 -11.18 -13.96
C ARG A 150 -5.03 -11.27 -14.11
N ALA A 151 -4.29 -10.55 -13.28
CA ALA A 151 -2.94 -10.95 -12.98
C ALA A 151 -3.04 -12.36 -12.40
N HIS A 152 -2.40 -13.32 -13.00
CA HIS A 152 -2.19 -14.62 -12.38
C HIS A 152 -1.30 -14.39 -11.16
N GLU A 153 -1.89 -14.52 -9.97
CA GLU A 153 -1.18 -14.63 -8.72
C GLU A 153 -0.48 -15.99 -8.66
#